data_c0ced9ebc22d17ce916a4d92aca610d8
#
_entry.id   c0ced9ebc22d17ce916a4d92aca610d8
#
_cell.length_a   1.000
_cell.length_b   1.000
_cell.length_c   1.000
_cell.angle_alpha   90.00
_cell.angle_beta   90.00
_cell.angle_gamma   90.00
#
_symmetry.space_group_name_H-M   'P 1'
#
loop_
_entity.id
_entity.type
_entity.pdbx_description
1 polymer ?
#
loop_
_entity_poly.entity_id
_entity_poly.type
_entity_poly.pdbx_seq_one_letter_code
_entity_poly.pdbx_strand_id
1 'polypeptide(L)' 'MVVNFVSMGSQIISHYGLPCLDTDLFIKLEEKLYEDFPMYKNYETYFEFFGRRIKRFKTLAQNGIKNNDIISVFVIDEY' A
#
# COMPACT_ATOMS: atom_id res chain seq x y z
N MET A 1 -0.55 5.15 -14.21
CA MET A 1 -0.14 6.03 -13.10
C MET A 1 0.79 5.31 -12.15
N VAL A 2 1.40 6.02 -11.22
CA VAL A 2 2.29 5.44 -10.22
C VAL A 2 1.75 5.78 -8.84
N VAL A 3 1.75 4.79 -7.94
CA VAL A 3 1.45 4.96 -6.53
C VAL A 3 2.70 4.66 -5.73
N ASN A 4 2.99 5.47 -4.73
CA ASN A 4 4.21 5.36 -3.94
C ASN A 4 3.88 4.80 -2.55
N PHE A 5 4.61 3.77 -2.13
CA PHE A 5 4.47 3.20 -0.80
C PHE A 5 5.64 3.62 0.06
N VAL A 6 5.34 4.04 1.28
CA VAL A 6 6.34 4.40 2.28
C VAL A 6 6.02 3.67 3.57
N SER A 7 7.02 2.98 4.11
CA SER A 7 6.85 2.23 5.35
C SER A 7 6.88 3.18 6.54
N MET A 8 5.94 2.99 7.46
CA MET A 8 5.84 3.78 8.68
C MET A 8 6.19 2.89 9.87
N GLY A 9 7.25 3.25 10.59
CA GLY A 9 7.65 2.54 11.80
C GLY A 9 8.56 1.35 11.58
N SER A 10 8.31 0.55 10.57
CA SER A 10 9.23 -0.52 10.21
C SER A 10 10.19 -0.02 9.18
N GLN A 11 11.27 -0.24 8.89
CA GLN A 11 12.15 0.34 7.87
C GLN A 11 12.36 -0.61 6.69
N ILE A 12 11.35 -1.43 6.40
CA ILE A 12 11.45 -2.40 5.32
C ILE A 12 11.44 -1.68 3.97
N ILE A 13 10.57 -0.68 3.80
CA ILE A 13 10.49 0.11 2.58
C ILE A 13 10.70 1.56 2.92
N SER A 14 11.71 2.19 2.31
CA SER A 14 11.85 3.65 2.42
C SER A 14 10.98 4.35 1.37
N HIS A 15 10.91 3.75 0.18
CA HIS A 15 10.08 4.26 -0.91
C HIS A 15 9.95 3.18 -1.98
N TYR A 16 8.75 2.96 -2.48
CA TYR A 16 8.51 2.00 -3.54
C TYR A 16 7.41 2.50 -4.46
N GLY A 17 7.75 2.83 -5.70
CA GLY A 17 6.82 3.28 -6.71
C GLY A 17 6.29 2.10 -7.52
N LEU A 18 4.97 1.98 -7.64
CA LEU A 18 4.32 0.88 -8.32
C LEU A 18 3.43 1.40 -9.45
N PRO A 19 3.73 1.03 -10.72
CA PRO A 19 2.85 1.39 -11.83
C PRO A 19 1.51 0.65 -11.72
N CYS A 20 0.43 1.34 -12.02
CA CYS A 20 -0.91 0.77 -11.90
C CYS A 20 -1.93 1.61 -12.67
N LEU A 21 -3.17 1.15 -12.67
CA LEU A 21 -4.31 1.88 -13.23
C LEU A 21 -5.23 2.30 -12.11
N ASP A 22 -5.92 3.43 -12.28
CA ASP A 22 -6.87 3.92 -11.28
C ASP A 22 -8.09 3.00 -11.14
N THR A 23 -8.34 2.16 -12.13
CA THR A 23 -9.40 1.16 -12.09
C THR A 23 -8.99 -0.14 -11.40
N ASP A 24 -7.72 -0.29 -11.04
CA ASP A 24 -7.27 -1.47 -10.31
C ASP A 24 -7.81 -1.48 -8.89
N LEU A 25 -8.18 -2.67 -8.41
CA LEU A 25 -8.51 -2.84 -6.99
C LEU A 25 -7.23 -2.70 -6.16
N PHE A 26 -7.34 -2.06 -5.01
CA PHE A 26 -6.15 -1.87 -4.18
C PHE A 26 -5.49 -3.19 -3.78
N ILE A 27 -6.27 -4.25 -3.56
CA ILE A 27 -5.71 -5.56 -3.20
C ILE A 27 -4.70 -6.07 -4.23
N LYS A 28 -4.85 -5.71 -5.49
CA LYS A 28 -3.90 -6.10 -6.53
C LYS A 28 -2.54 -5.42 -6.34
N LEU A 29 -2.54 -4.17 -5.91
CA LEU A 29 -1.31 -3.47 -5.60
C LEU A 29 -0.65 -4.09 -4.37
N GLU A 30 -1.45 -4.44 -3.39
CA GLU A 30 -0.97 -5.09 -2.18
C GLU A 30 -0.30 -6.42 -2.50
N GLU A 31 -0.89 -7.22 -3.39
CA GLU A 31 -0.30 -8.49 -3.84
C GLU A 31 1.06 -8.28 -4.49
N LYS A 32 1.18 -7.27 -5.36
CA LYS A 32 2.45 -6.96 -6.00
C LYS A 32 3.50 -6.47 -5.02
N LEU A 33 3.07 -5.67 -4.04
CA LEU A 33 3.96 -5.20 -2.98
C LEU A 33 4.55 -6.40 -2.23
N TYR A 34 3.72 -7.40 -1.92
CA TYR A 34 4.17 -8.59 -1.20
C TYR A 34 5.05 -9.51 -2.06
N GLU A 35 4.91 -9.46 -3.38
CA GLU A 35 5.82 -10.17 -4.27
C GLU A 35 7.23 -9.59 -4.22
N ASP A 36 7.34 -8.26 -4.18
CA ASP A 36 8.63 -7.58 -4.15
C ASP A 36 9.22 -7.51 -2.74
N PHE A 37 8.36 -7.55 -1.72
CA PHE A 37 8.76 -7.49 -0.32
C PHE A 37 8.09 -8.63 0.46
N PRO A 38 8.52 -9.88 0.19
CA PRO A 38 7.84 -11.06 0.77
C PRO A 38 7.88 -11.14 2.29
N MET A 39 8.77 -10.39 2.94
CA MET A 39 8.80 -10.35 4.40
C MET A 39 7.51 -9.82 5.01
N TYR A 40 6.74 -9.01 4.26
CA TYR A 40 5.45 -8.52 4.75
C TYR A 40 4.41 -9.63 4.92
N LYS A 41 4.60 -10.78 4.27
CA LYS A 41 3.68 -11.90 4.42
C LYS A 41 3.70 -12.51 5.82
N ASN A 42 4.74 -12.23 6.58
CA ASN A 42 4.89 -12.72 7.96
C ASN A 42 4.27 -11.78 8.98
N TYR A 43 3.72 -10.66 8.55
CA TYR A 43 3.16 -9.65 9.42
C TYR A 43 1.74 -9.32 9.00
N GLU A 44 0.96 -8.82 9.94
CA GLU A 44 -0.31 -8.22 9.62
C GLU A 44 -0.07 -6.75 9.26
N THR A 45 -0.51 -6.35 8.07
CA THR A 45 -0.29 -5.00 7.57
C THR A 45 -1.59 -4.30 7.25
N TYR A 46 -1.55 -2.97 7.29
CA TYR A 46 -2.63 -2.16 6.78
C TYR A 46 -2.05 -0.91 6.12
N PHE A 47 -2.90 -0.21 5.38
CA PHE A 47 -2.48 0.92 4.57
C PHE A 47 -3.37 2.12 4.86
N GLU A 48 -2.75 3.31 4.87
CA GLU A 48 -3.47 4.56 5.06
C GLU A 48 -3.11 5.57 3.97
N PHE A 49 -4.10 6.39 3.65
CA PHE A 49 -3.97 7.49 2.73
C PHE A 49 -4.62 8.71 3.38
N PHE A 50 -3.83 9.74 3.64
CA PHE A 50 -4.27 10.92 4.39
C PHE A 50 -4.92 10.56 5.73
N GLY A 51 -4.31 9.63 6.45
CA GLY A 51 -4.80 9.22 7.77
C GLY A 51 -6.03 8.34 7.78
N ARG A 52 -6.53 7.93 6.61
CA ARG A 52 -7.69 7.05 6.49
C ARG A 52 -7.27 5.67 6.03
N ARG A 53 -7.88 4.64 6.61
CA ARG A 53 -7.68 3.26 6.15
C ARG A 53 -8.11 3.11 4.70
N ILE A 54 -7.26 2.50 3.89
CA ILE A 54 -7.59 2.18 2.51
C ILE A 54 -8.52 0.97 2.50
N LYS A 55 -9.54 1.04 1.65
CA LYS A 55 -10.48 -0.06 1.42
C LYS A 55 -9.91 -0.94 0.31
N ARG A 56 -9.38 -2.10 0.71
CA ARG A 56 -8.60 -2.92 -0.21
C ARG A 56 -9.42 -3.56 -1.34
N PHE A 57 -10.73 -3.69 -1.18
CA PHE A 57 -11.60 -4.25 -2.22
C PHE A 57 -12.30 -3.17 -3.05
N LYS A 58 -11.81 -1.94 -2.97
CA LYS A 58 -12.24 -0.85 -3.83
C LYS A 58 -11.10 -0.47 -4.77
N THR A 59 -11.45 0.21 -5.86
CA THR A 59 -10.44 0.68 -6.82
C THR A 59 -9.63 1.83 -6.22
N LEU A 60 -8.50 2.15 -6.86
CA LEU A 60 -7.72 3.31 -6.47
C LEU A 60 -8.55 4.58 -6.56
N ALA A 61 -9.30 4.75 -7.66
CA ALA A 61 -10.17 5.90 -7.84
C ALA A 61 -11.21 6.00 -6.73
N GLN A 62 -11.82 4.88 -6.35
CA GLN A 62 -12.81 4.85 -5.27
C GLN A 62 -12.22 5.18 -3.91
N ASN A 63 -10.93 4.93 -3.72
CA ASN A 63 -10.21 5.33 -2.51
C ASN A 63 -9.71 6.78 -2.59
N GLY A 64 -9.92 7.46 -3.70
CA GLY A 64 -9.46 8.82 -3.88
C GLY A 64 -7.98 8.94 -4.19
N ILE A 65 -7.34 7.87 -4.58
CA ILE A 65 -5.90 7.82 -4.84
C ILE A 65 -5.63 8.27 -6.28
N LYS A 66 -4.67 9.16 -6.44
CA LYS A 66 -4.29 9.75 -7.72
C LYS A 66 -2.83 9.47 -8.02
N ASN A 67 -2.43 9.79 -9.24
CA ASN A 67 -1.05 9.63 -9.69
C ASN A 67 -0.07 10.31 -8.73
N ASN A 68 0.99 9.60 -8.39
CA ASN A 68 2.07 10.05 -7.49
C ASN A 68 1.68 10.19 -6.02
N ASP A 69 0.47 9.80 -5.65
CA ASP A 69 0.08 9.82 -4.23
C ASP A 69 0.92 8.84 -3.42
N ILE A 70 1.06 9.17 -2.14
CA ILE A 70 1.86 8.38 -1.20
C ILE A 70 0.93 7.61 -0.27
N ILE A 71 1.16 6.29 -0.20
CA ILE A 71 0.43 5.39 0.66
C ILE A 71 1.35 4.97 1.80
N SER A 72 0.88 5.13 3.03
CA SER A 72 1.63 4.70 4.21
C SER A 72 1.36 3.24 4.51
N VAL A 73 2.43 2.48 4.71
CA VAL A 73 2.36 1.05 5.05
C VAL A 73 2.64 0.89 6.52
N PHE A 74 1.72 0.26 7.23
CA PHE A 74 1.85 0.01 8.68
C PHE A 74 1.92 -1.49 8.92
N VAL A 75 2.79 -1.87 9.85
CA VAL A 75 2.90 -3.26 10.33
C VAL A 75 2.36 -3.30 11.75
N ILE A 76 1.46 -4.25 12.00
CA ILE A 76 0.90 -4.45 13.33
C ILE A 76 1.78 -5.46 14.06
N ASP A 77 2.40 -5.02 15.14
CA ASP A 77 3.15 -5.91 16.02
C ASP A 77 2.20 -6.62 16.97
N GLU A 78 2.18 -7.93 16.88
CA GLU A 78 1.29 -8.75 17.70
C GLU A 78 2.01 -9.28 18.93
N TYR A 79 2.34 -8.42 19.86
CA TYR A 79 2.92 -8.88 21.12
C TYR A 79 2.39 -8.09 22.28
#